data_50021546ad6fd518e55e22bc490dea12
#
_entry.id   50021546ad6fd518e55e22bc490dea12
#
_cell.length_a   1.000
_cell.length_b   1.000
_cell.length_c   1.000
_cell.angle_alpha   90.00
_cell.angle_beta   90.00
_cell.angle_gamma   90.00
#
_symmetry.space_group_name_H-M   'P 1'
#
loop_
_entity.id
_entity.type
_entity.pdbx_description
1 polymer ?
#
loop_
_entity_poly.entity_id
_entity_poly.type
_entity_poly.pdbx_seq_one_letter_code
_entity_poly.pdbx_strand_id
1 'polypeptide(L)'
;MRGRVTLIFPDCSARATNTQLGQEENSAYIALEVDTDLVMDVPPEIIVPPRNITVARQKSVAELQCIANARPLHLLSLVWLKDGVPIEQSGIPYSFNDLWNRTLSLYSIDFAHDGVYTCQVRMRTGGPTLAASALVTVIGMWRKIRFLHDLIHQPERN
;
A
#
# COMPACT_ATOMS: atom_id res chain seq x y z
N MET A 1 -25.06 -20.89 -10.81
CA MET A 1 -24.56 -22.18 -10.26
C MET A 1 -23.95 -21.89 -8.91
N ARG A 2 -24.54 -22.38 -7.83
CA ARG A 2 -24.01 -22.20 -6.47
C ARG A 2 -22.85 -23.16 -6.28
N GLY A 3 -21.66 -22.64 -6.15
CA GLY A 3 -20.47 -23.44 -5.86
C GLY A 3 -20.29 -23.59 -4.35
N ARG A 4 -20.40 -24.80 -3.84
CA ARG A 4 -20.10 -25.14 -2.44
C ARG A 4 -18.65 -25.65 -2.39
N VAL A 5 -17.79 -24.97 -1.66
CA VAL A 5 -16.42 -25.44 -1.44
C VAL A 5 -16.35 -26.03 -0.04
N THR A 6 -16.09 -27.31 0.05
CA THR A 6 -15.84 -28.00 1.31
C THR A 6 -14.34 -28.18 1.47
N LEU A 7 -13.75 -27.52 2.45
CA LEU A 7 -12.35 -27.74 2.84
C LEU A 7 -12.29 -28.82 3.91
N ILE A 8 -11.64 -29.94 3.60
CA ILE A 8 -11.42 -31.04 4.53
C ILE A 8 -9.97 -30.94 5.01
N PHE A 9 -9.76 -30.74 6.30
CA PHE A 9 -8.45 -30.73 6.94
C PHE A 9 -8.22 -32.08 7.62
N PRO A 10 -7.52 -33.04 7.02
CA PRO A 10 -7.34 -34.38 7.57
C PRO A 10 -6.51 -34.42 8.88
N ASP A 11 -5.75 -33.35 9.14
CA ASP A 11 -4.84 -33.28 10.31
C ASP A 11 -5.45 -32.52 11.52
N CYS A 12 -6.68 -32.02 11.42
CA CYS A 12 -7.39 -31.34 12.50
C CYS A 12 -8.42 -32.32 13.10
N SER A 13 -8.01 -33.10 14.10
CA SER A 13 -8.94 -33.88 14.93
C SER A 13 -9.12 -33.20 16.27
N ALA A 14 -10.37 -33.08 16.75
CA ALA A 14 -10.67 -32.66 18.08
C ALA A 14 -10.98 -33.92 18.94
N ARG A 15 -10.32 -34.04 20.10
CA ARG A 15 -10.54 -35.11 21.05
C ARG A 15 -11.31 -34.57 22.26
N ALA A 16 -12.48 -35.11 22.51
CA ALA A 16 -13.26 -34.80 23.70
C ALA A 16 -13.29 -36.03 24.61
N THR A 17 -12.88 -35.86 25.85
CA THR A 17 -12.87 -36.94 26.85
C THR A 17 -13.83 -36.59 27.99
N ASN A 18 -14.82 -37.41 28.21
CA ASN A 18 -15.65 -37.34 29.42
C ASN A 18 -15.03 -38.20 30.53
N THR A 19 -14.36 -37.55 31.46
CA THR A 19 -13.62 -38.22 32.55
C THR A 19 -14.51 -38.93 33.56
N GLN A 20 -15.82 -38.64 33.62
CA GLN A 20 -16.76 -39.29 34.52
C GLN A 20 -17.32 -40.59 33.94
N LEU A 21 -17.41 -40.72 32.63
CA LEU A 21 -17.98 -41.88 31.97
C LEU A 21 -16.96 -42.72 31.20
N GLY A 22 -15.72 -42.29 31.14
CA GLY A 22 -14.67 -42.98 30.37
C GLY A 22 -14.93 -43.02 28.85
N GLN A 23 -15.82 -42.16 28.34
CA GLN A 23 -16.14 -42.08 26.93
C GLN A 23 -15.21 -41.10 26.23
N GLU A 24 -14.63 -41.55 25.14
CA GLU A 24 -13.85 -40.71 24.23
C GLU A 24 -14.58 -40.59 22.88
N GLU A 25 -14.81 -39.40 22.46
CA GLU A 25 -15.28 -39.15 21.09
C GLU A 25 -14.19 -38.36 20.33
N ASN A 26 -13.80 -38.91 19.20
CA ASN A 26 -12.89 -38.26 18.27
C ASN A 26 -13.64 -37.80 17.02
N SER A 27 -13.62 -36.53 16.73
CA SER A 27 -14.07 -36.07 15.40
C SER A 27 -12.92 -36.29 14.39
N ALA A 28 -13.20 -37.06 13.34
CA ALA A 28 -12.19 -37.41 12.33
C ALA A 28 -11.86 -36.22 11.40
N TYR A 29 -12.71 -35.19 11.36
CA TYR A 29 -12.50 -34.02 10.49
C TYR A 29 -13.43 -32.86 10.91
N ILE A 30 -12.96 -31.66 10.66
CA ILE A 30 -13.78 -30.44 10.72
C ILE A 30 -14.06 -30.04 9.29
N ALA A 31 -15.34 -30.08 8.89
CA ALA A 31 -15.76 -29.52 7.62
C ALA A 31 -16.06 -28.02 7.81
N LEU A 32 -15.28 -27.15 7.20
CA LEU A 32 -15.59 -25.75 7.10
C LEU A 32 -16.42 -25.49 5.85
N GLU A 33 -17.69 -25.21 6.02
CA GLU A 33 -18.53 -24.76 4.91
C GLU A 33 -18.36 -23.25 4.75
N VAL A 34 -17.72 -22.85 3.66
CA VAL A 34 -17.62 -21.44 3.28
C VAL A 34 -18.75 -21.16 2.28
N ASP A 35 -19.71 -20.34 2.69
CA ASP A 35 -20.74 -19.84 1.79
C ASP A 35 -20.12 -18.84 0.82
N THR A 36 -19.93 -19.26 -0.43
CA THR A 36 -19.34 -18.43 -1.49
C THR A 36 -20.34 -17.39 -2.04
N ASP A 37 -21.60 -17.48 -1.71
CA ASP A 37 -22.62 -16.51 -2.15
C ASP A 37 -22.49 -15.15 -1.43
N LEU A 38 -21.68 -15.06 -0.36
CA LEU A 38 -21.43 -13.83 0.39
C LEU A 38 -20.19 -13.05 -0.07
N VAL A 39 -19.49 -13.52 -1.08
CA VAL A 39 -18.39 -12.74 -1.68
C VAL A 39 -19.00 -11.68 -2.60
N MET A 40 -19.52 -10.62 -2.00
CA MET A 40 -19.91 -9.43 -2.75
C MET A 40 -18.63 -8.77 -3.27
N ASP A 41 -18.55 -8.61 -4.58
CA ASP A 41 -17.50 -7.81 -5.19
C ASP A 41 -17.62 -6.37 -4.70
N VAL A 42 -16.60 -5.91 -3.97
CA VAL A 42 -16.52 -4.52 -3.52
C VAL A 42 -15.52 -3.82 -4.45
N PRO A 43 -15.95 -2.74 -5.13
CA PRO A 43 -15.05 -1.99 -6.01
C PRO A 43 -13.85 -1.46 -5.24
N PRO A 44 -12.72 -1.19 -5.92
CA PRO A 44 -11.54 -0.63 -5.28
C PRO A 44 -11.84 0.76 -4.70
N GLU A 45 -11.28 1.05 -3.52
CA GLU A 45 -11.35 2.34 -2.85
C GLU A 45 -9.99 2.65 -2.21
N ILE A 46 -9.51 3.89 -2.32
CA ILE A 46 -8.31 4.34 -1.63
C ILE A 46 -8.73 4.84 -0.24
N ILE A 47 -8.37 4.09 0.80
CA ILE A 47 -8.69 4.39 2.21
C ILE A 47 -7.71 5.39 2.80
N VAL A 48 -6.42 5.24 2.50
CA VAL A 48 -5.37 6.16 2.95
C VAL A 48 -4.61 6.64 1.71
N PRO A 49 -4.86 7.86 1.24
CA PRO A 49 -4.08 8.44 0.14
C PRO A 49 -2.70 8.88 0.63
N PRO A 50 -1.71 8.95 -0.27
CA PRO A 50 -0.41 9.51 0.05
C PRO A 50 -0.53 10.99 0.43
N ARG A 51 0.38 11.46 1.31
CA ARG A 51 0.41 12.83 1.79
C ARG A 51 1.65 13.56 1.32
N ASN A 52 1.53 14.85 1.10
CA ASN A 52 2.67 15.71 0.78
C ASN A 52 3.69 15.68 1.92
N ILE A 53 4.95 15.53 1.54
CA ILE A 53 6.06 15.52 2.49
C ILE A 53 7.16 16.47 2.05
N THR A 54 7.81 17.09 3.03
CA THR A 54 9.02 17.88 2.81
C THR A 54 10.18 17.19 3.55
N VAL A 55 11.22 16.85 2.81
CA VAL A 55 12.36 16.10 3.34
C VAL A 55 13.66 16.85 3.08
N ALA A 56 14.58 16.75 4.04
CA ALA A 56 15.92 17.31 3.85
C ALA A 56 16.73 16.40 2.93
N ARG A 57 17.53 17.00 2.06
CA ARG A 57 18.55 16.30 1.29
C ARG A 57 19.47 15.52 2.24
N GLN A 58 19.91 14.34 1.82
CA GLN A 58 20.74 13.41 2.61
C GLN A 58 20.02 12.73 3.78
N LYS A 59 18.69 12.93 3.93
CA LYS A 59 17.92 12.08 4.82
C LYS A 59 18.03 10.63 4.33
N SER A 60 18.14 9.69 5.27
CA SER A 60 18.35 8.27 4.92
C SER A 60 17.14 7.67 4.22
N VAL A 61 15.93 7.96 4.71
CA VAL A 61 14.67 7.37 4.21
C VAL A 61 13.55 8.39 4.27
N ALA A 62 12.67 8.36 3.26
CA ALA A 62 11.36 9.02 3.26
C ALA A 62 10.30 8.02 2.80
N GLU A 63 9.13 8.02 3.43
CA GLU A 63 8.08 7.05 3.17
C GLU A 63 6.79 7.72 2.72
N LEU A 64 6.15 7.11 1.71
CA LEU A 64 4.82 7.43 1.24
C LEU A 64 3.94 6.20 1.41
N GLN A 65 2.73 6.40 1.91
CA GLN A 65 1.78 5.32 2.15
C GLN A 65 0.54 5.50 1.27
N CYS A 66 0.06 4.38 0.70
CA CYS A 66 -1.19 4.32 -0.03
C CYS A 66 -1.88 3.00 0.34
N ILE A 67 -3.01 3.09 1.04
CA ILE A 67 -3.79 1.91 1.43
C ILE A 67 -5.10 1.92 0.67
N ALA A 68 -5.37 0.82 -0.01
CA ALA A 68 -6.61 0.61 -0.72
C ALA A 68 -7.29 -0.69 -0.28
N ASN A 69 -8.59 -0.75 -0.43
CA ASN A 69 -9.41 -1.91 -0.15
C ASN A 69 -10.21 -2.29 -1.39
N ALA A 70 -10.53 -3.56 -1.53
CA ALA A 70 -11.41 -4.12 -2.54
C ALA A 70 -11.79 -5.56 -2.16
N ARG A 71 -12.80 -6.12 -2.79
CA ARG A 71 -13.07 -7.56 -2.71
C ARG A 71 -13.22 -8.13 -4.13
N PRO A 72 -12.54 -9.25 -4.42
CA PRO A 72 -11.53 -9.94 -3.58
C PRO A 72 -10.19 -9.19 -3.56
N LEU A 73 -9.58 -9.08 -2.37
CA LEU A 73 -8.36 -8.28 -2.16
C LEU A 73 -7.15 -8.76 -2.99
N HIS A 74 -7.02 -10.06 -3.25
CA HIS A 74 -5.91 -10.64 -4.02
C HIS A 74 -5.90 -10.21 -5.50
N LEU A 75 -7.00 -9.66 -6.01
CA LEU A 75 -7.09 -9.10 -7.35
C LEU A 75 -6.78 -7.60 -7.41
N LEU A 76 -6.59 -6.96 -6.25
CA LEU A 76 -6.19 -5.56 -6.19
C LEU A 76 -4.73 -5.43 -6.64
N SER A 77 -4.48 -4.45 -7.50
CA SER A 77 -3.14 -4.08 -7.98
C SER A 77 -2.88 -2.62 -7.64
N LEU A 78 -1.76 -2.35 -6.98
CA LEU A 78 -1.30 -1.02 -6.62
C LEU A 78 0.04 -0.77 -7.31
N VAL A 79 0.15 0.36 -8.01
CA VAL A 79 1.34 0.79 -8.76
C VAL A 79 1.67 2.22 -8.37
N TRP A 80 2.96 2.50 -8.20
CA TRP A 80 3.46 3.84 -7.95
C TRP A 80 4.06 4.46 -9.21
N LEU A 81 3.76 5.73 -9.43
CA LEU A 81 4.32 6.55 -10.49
C LEU A 81 5.06 7.73 -9.87
N LYS A 82 6.17 8.13 -10.48
CA LYS A 82 6.85 9.39 -10.20
C LYS A 82 6.79 10.27 -11.45
N ASP A 83 6.22 11.45 -11.31
CA ASP A 83 6.01 12.39 -12.43
C ASP A 83 5.36 11.75 -13.66
N GLY A 84 4.41 10.81 -13.42
CA GLY A 84 3.69 10.08 -14.47
C GLY A 84 4.40 8.85 -15.02
N VAL A 85 5.64 8.56 -14.59
CA VAL A 85 6.45 7.41 -15.03
C VAL A 85 6.42 6.33 -13.93
N PRO A 86 6.28 5.03 -14.27
CA PRO A 86 6.39 3.96 -13.29
C PRO A 86 7.66 4.08 -12.44
N ILE A 87 7.52 3.86 -11.13
CA ILE A 87 8.64 4.05 -10.18
C ILE A 87 9.87 3.22 -10.56
N GLU A 88 9.66 2.05 -11.14
CA GLU A 88 10.71 1.14 -11.61
C GLU A 88 11.56 1.76 -12.73
N GLN A 89 11.02 2.72 -13.45
CA GLN A 89 11.67 3.42 -14.57
C GLN A 89 12.18 4.80 -14.18
N SER A 90 11.94 5.25 -12.95
CA SER A 90 12.30 6.58 -12.48
C SER A 90 13.80 6.79 -12.24
N GLY A 91 14.56 5.71 -12.12
CA GLY A 91 16.00 5.74 -11.87
C GLY A 91 16.40 6.16 -10.45
N ILE A 92 15.44 6.36 -9.53
CA ILE A 92 15.72 6.69 -8.13
C ILE A 92 15.76 5.43 -7.25
N PRO A 93 16.55 5.41 -6.17
CA PRO A 93 16.56 4.29 -5.23
C PRO A 93 15.27 4.26 -4.40
N TYR A 94 14.56 3.14 -4.48
CA TYR A 94 13.33 2.90 -3.73
C TYR A 94 13.22 1.44 -3.29
N SER A 95 12.30 1.14 -2.39
CA SER A 95 11.82 -0.21 -2.09
C SER A 95 10.36 -0.20 -1.64
N PHE A 96 9.75 -1.38 -1.66
CA PHE A 96 8.46 -1.61 -1.03
C PHE A 96 8.66 -2.41 0.26
N ASN A 97 8.00 -1.99 1.34
CA ASN A 97 8.12 -2.63 2.64
C ASN A 97 7.13 -3.77 2.83
N ASP A 98 6.23 -3.99 1.86
CA ASP A 98 5.21 -5.03 1.92
C ASP A 98 4.89 -5.59 0.51
N LEU A 99 4.29 -6.79 0.50
CA LEU A 99 3.93 -7.51 -0.73
C LEU A 99 2.84 -6.83 -1.58
N TRP A 100 2.17 -5.82 -1.04
CA TRP A 100 1.07 -5.11 -1.67
C TRP A 100 1.46 -3.72 -2.17
N ASN A 101 2.75 -3.35 -2.07
CA ASN A 101 3.30 -2.05 -2.47
C ASN A 101 2.62 -0.84 -1.77
N ARG A 102 2.05 -1.05 -0.58
CA ARG A 102 1.32 -0.01 0.16
C ARG A 102 2.21 1.09 0.71
N THR A 103 3.46 0.75 0.99
CA THR A 103 4.46 1.69 1.51
C THR A 103 5.63 1.75 0.57
N LEU A 104 5.81 2.93 -0.06
CA LEU A 104 6.95 3.25 -0.90
C LEU A 104 8.01 3.95 -0.05
N SER A 105 9.17 3.32 0.11
CA SER A 105 10.33 3.88 0.81
C SER A 105 11.35 4.39 -0.20
N LEU A 106 11.71 5.65 -0.07
CA LEU A 106 12.69 6.34 -0.89
C LEU A 106 14.00 6.47 -0.10
N TYR A 107 15.13 6.09 -0.70
CA TYR A 107 16.42 6.05 -0.02
C TYR A 107 17.39 7.08 -0.60
N SER A 108 18.41 7.45 0.21
CA SER A 108 19.48 8.34 -0.24
C SER A 108 18.95 9.63 -0.86
N ILE A 109 18.06 10.29 -0.14
CA ILE A 109 17.27 11.42 -0.65
C ILE A 109 18.17 12.51 -1.26
N ASP A 110 17.94 12.81 -2.53
CA ASP A 110 18.55 13.88 -3.31
C ASP A 110 17.46 14.65 -4.10
N PHE A 111 17.82 15.73 -4.75
CA PHE A 111 16.91 16.55 -5.57
C PHE A 111 16.20 15.76 -6.71
N ALA A 112 16.78 14.66 -7.17
CA ALA A 112 16.12 13.75 -8.10
C ALA A 112 14.82 13.13 -7.56
N HIS A 113 14.64 13.11 -6.22
CA HIS A 113 13.43 12.63 -5.58
C HIS A 113 12.31 13.68 -5.48
N ASP A 114 12.61 14.95 -5.77
CA ASP A 114 11.58 16.00 -5.84
C ASP A 114 10.60 15.68 -6.96
N GLY A 115 9.31 15.84 -6.71
CA GLY A 115 8.30 15.59 -7.74
C GLY A 115 6.98 15.04 -7.20
N VAL A 116 6.08 14.69 -8.12
CA VAL A 116 4.74 14.19 -7.83
C VAL A 116 4.75 12.67 -7.84
N TYR A 117 4.34 12.07 -6.73
CA TYR A 117 4.17 10.63 -6.60
C TYR A 117 2.70 10.28 -6.62
N THR A 118 2.32 9.40 -7.53
CA THR A 118 0.93 8.97 -7.73
C THR A 118 0.81 7.49 -7.44
N CYS A 119 -0.09 7.16 -6.53
CA CYS A 119 -0.54 5.79 -6.27
C CYS A 119 -1.73 5.50 -7.19
N GLN A 120 -1.61 4.49 -8.05
CA GLN A 120 -2.69 4.00 -8.89
C GLN A 120 -3.18 2.64 -8.39
N VAL A 121 -4.49 2.51 -8.27
CA VAL A 121 -5.16 1.31 -7.76
C VAL A 121 -6.19 0.84 -8.78
N ARG A 122 -6.14 -0.46 -9.12
CA ARG A 122 -7.07 -1.10 -10.04
C ARG A 122 -7.30 -2.56 -9.70
N MET A 123 -8.42 -3.10 -10.13
CA MET A 123 -8.64 -4.57 -10.12
C MET A 123 -7.98 -5.20 -11.34
N ARG A 124 -7.34 -6.37 -11.16
CA ARG A 124 -6.77 -7.15 -12.28
C ARG A 124 -7.84 -7.69 -13.24
N THR A 125 -9.07 -7.81 -12.78
CA THR A 125 -10.24 -8.20 -13.59
C THR A 125 -10.75 -7.09 -14.51
N GLY A 126 -10.21 -5.88 -14.40
CA GLY A 126 -10.65 -4.70 -15.12
C GLY A 126 -11.45 -3.73 -14.24
N GLY A 127 -12.03 -2.71 -14.86
CA GLY A 127 -12.77 -1.67 -14.16
C GLY A 127 -12.02 -0.34 -14.04
N PRO A 128 -12.52 0.60 -13.24
CA PRO A 128 -11.93 1.92 -13.11
C PRO A 128 -10.57 1.85 -12.41
N THR A 129 -9.67 2.72 -12.83
CA THR A 129 -8.41 2.99 -12.13
C THR A 129 -8.61 4.20 -11.23
N LEU A 130 -8.33 4.03 -9.94
CA LEU A 130 -8.29 5.12 -8.97
C LEU A 130 -6.87 5.62 -8.82
N ALA A 131 -6.70 6.93 -8.56
CA ALA A 131 -5.39 7.51 -8.35
C ALA A 131 -5.45 8.56 -7.24
N ALA A 132 -4.38 8.62 -6.44
CA ALA A 132 -4.13 9.67 -5.47
C ALA A 132 -2.67 10.09 -5.54
N SER A 133 -2.42 11.40 -5.43
CA SER A 133 -1.07 11.94 -5.61
C SER A 133 -0.62 12.71 -4.39
N ALA A 134 0.70 12.74 -4.18
CA ALA A 134 1.37 13.54 -3.18
C ALA A 134 2.62 14.19 -3.76
N LEU A 135 2.95 15.37 -3.28
CA LEU A 135 4.16 16.10 -3.61
C LEU A 135 5.26 15.76 -2.60
N VAL A 136 6.40 15.32 -3.10
CA VAL A 136 7.63 15.23 -2.33
C VAL A 136 8.49 16.44 -2.64
N THR A 137 8.81 17.24 -1.63
CA THR A 137 9.67 18.41 -1.77
C THR A 137 11.00 18.15 -1.06
N VAL A 138 12.09 18.19 -1.81
CA VAL A 138 13.43 18.03 -1.24
C VAL A 138 14.06 19.39 -0.97
N ILE A 139 14.36 19.67 0.31
CA ILE A 139 15.03 20.90 0.73
C ILE A 139 16.51 20.64 1.01
N GLY A 140 17.38 21.52 0.49
CA GLY A 140 18.80 21.52 0.78
C GLY A 140 19.29 22.91 1.17
N MET A 141 20.47 23.00 1.75
CA MET A 141 21.03 24.25 2.28
C MET A 141 21.08 25.38 1.24
N TRP A 142 21.26 25.06 -0.05
CA TRP A 142 21.36 26.03 -1.13
C TRP A 142 20.02 26.71 -1.51
N ARG A 143 18.87 26.03 -1.35
CA ARG A 143 17.55 26.67 -1.56
C ARG A 143 17.26 27.73 -0.49
N LYS A 144 17.69 27.49 0.75
CA LYS A 144 17.52 28.43 1.84
C LYS A 144 18.31 29.72 1.65
N ILE A 145 19.52 29.60 1.08
CA ILE A 145 20.39 30.77 0.79
C ILE A 145 19.81 31.61 -0.34
N ARG A 146 19.29 30.99 -1.42
CA ARG A 146 18.70 31.76 -2.52
C ARG A 146 17.47 32.52 -2.09
N PHE A 147 16.58 31.89 -1.27
CA PHE A 147 15.42 32.57 -0.72
C PHE A 147 15.77 33.76 0.19
N LEU A 148 16.81 33.63 0.98
CA LEU A 148 17.32 34.74 1.81
C LEU A 148 18.00 35.83 0.97
N HIS A 149 18.72 35.48 -0.10
CA HIS A 149 19.31 36.45 -1.02
C HIS A 149 18.26 37.27 -1.75
N ASP A 150 17.18 36.66 -2.21
CA ASP A 150 16.05 37.33 -2.90
C ASP A 150 15.25 38.24 -1.94
N LEU A 151 15.21 37.91 -0.64
CA LEU A 151 14.58 38.77 0.39
C LEU A 151 15.43 40.00 0.73
N ILE A 152 16.76 39.90 0.65
CA ILE A 152 17.69 41.00 1.00
C ILE A 152 17.90 41.95 -0.18
N HIS A 153 17.71 41.47 -1.42
CA HIS A 153 17.93 42.26 -2.65
C HIS A 153 16.62 42.69 -3.33
N GLN A 154 15.55 42.97 -2.57
CA GLN A 154 14.40 43.68 -3.12
C GLN A 154 14.82 45.13 -3.41
N PRO A 155 14.79 45.61 -4.67
CA PRO A 155 15.03 47.01 -4.95
C PRO A 155 13.88 47.81 -4.32
N GLU A 156 14.26 48.76 -3.47
CA GLU A 156 13.33 49.75 -2.93
C GLU A 156 12.60 50.41 -4.10
N ARG A 157 11.29 50.22 -4.17
CA ARG A 157 10.44 50.96 -5.12
C ARG A 157 10.22 52.34 -4.54
N ASN A 158 10.93 53.29 -5.13
CA ASN A 158 10.58 54.73 -5.07
C ASN A 158 9.35 55.00 -5.93
#